data_07ab646c27d7582fd23320ad20d6bd9a
#
_entry.id   07ab646c27d7582fd23320ad20d6bd9a
#
_cell.length_a   1.000
_cell.length_b   1.000
_cell.length_c   1.000
_cell.angle_alpha   90.00
_cell.angle_beta   90.00
_cell.angle_gamma   90.00
#
_symmetry.space_group_name_H-M   'P 1'
#
loop_
_entity.id
_entity.type
_entity.pdbx_description
1 polymer ?
#
loop_
_entity_poly.entity_id
_entity_poly.type
_entity_poly.pdbx_seq_one_letter_code
_entity_poly.pdbx_strand_id
1 'polypeptide(L)'
;MKNGGQIRDDAREDGQVIWATGWKGLLSLGQELGTPVGNGVKGQAILLDHDAAGHPQVYVDGLHIIPHINGTVAIGSTSEREFTDPTATDEQLDEILARATQRMPALKDSAVIERWAGVRPRAKSRAPLLGPWPGRAGHFIANGGFKIGFGMAPKCAEALLDLVLEGRDTIPEDFHTRQIA
;
A
#
# COMPACT_ATOMS: atom_id res chain seq x y z
N MET A 1 -18.54 -10.96 -9.22
CA MET A 1 -18.38 -9.49 -9.18
C MET A 1 -19.61 -8.85 -9.81
N LYS A 2 -20.19 -7.81 -9.20
CA LYS A 2 -21.46 -7.19 -9.65
C LYS A 2 -21.38 -6.53 -11.05
N ASN A 3 -20.18 -6.25 -11.56
CA ASN A 3 -19.98 -5.49 -12.80
C ASN A 3 -19.34 -6.32 -13.94
N GLY A 4 -19.50 -7.64 -13.94
CA GLY A 4 -19.02 -8.50 -15.03
C GLY A 4 -17.49 -8.70 -15.10
N GLY A 5 -16.74 -8.21 -14.10
CA GLY A 5 -15.29 -8.42 -14.04
C GLY A 5 -14.92 -9.90 -13.89
N GLN A 6 -13.79 -10.29 -14.45
CA GLN A 6 -13.21 -11.63 -14.33
C GLN A 6 -11.86 -11.56 -13.62
N ILE A 7 -11.62 -12.49 -12.70
CA ILE A 7 -10.28 -12.73 -12.15
C ILE A 7 -9.64 -13.84 -12.97
N ARG A 8 -8.41 -13.63 -13.43
CA ARG A 8 -7.63 -14.56 -14.23
C ARG A 8 -6.24 -14.71 -13.67
N ASP A 9 -5.62 -15.84 -13.86
CA ASP A 9 -4.24 -16.11 -13.48
C ASP A 9 -3.26 -15.77 -14.63
N ASP A 10 -3.78 -15.56 -15.85
CA ASP A 10 -3.00 -15.17 -17.03
C ASP A 10 -3.04 -13.63 -17.21
N ALA A 11 -1.88 -13.02 -17.41
CA ALA A 11 -1.81 -11.62 -17.81
C ALA A 11 -2.17 -11.50 -19.30
N ARG A 12 -3.21 -10.73 -19.61
CA ARG A 12 -3.57 -10.36 -20.98
C ARG A 12 -3.46 -8.86 -21.14
N GLU A 13 -2.80 -8.44 -22.19
CA GLU A 13 -2.61 -7.04 -22.55
C GLU A 13 -3.52 -6.65 -23.71
N ASP A 14 -4.80 -7.03 -23.62
CA ASP A 14 -5.82 -6.74 -24.63
C ASP A 14 -6.51 -5.41 -24.29
N GLY A 15 -6.53 -4.44 -25.21
CA GLY A 15 -7.17 -3.14 -25.03
C GLY A 15 -6.38 -2.18 -24.14
N GLN A 16 -7.06 -1.50 -23.24
CA GLN A 16 -6.42 -0.61 -22.26
C GLN A 16 -5.97 -1.39 -21.03
N VAL A 17 -4.71 -1.24 -20.64
CA VAL A 17 -4.10 -2.00 -19.54
C VAL A 17 -3.70 -1.07 -18.41
N ILE A 18 -4.15 -1.36 -17.18
CA ILE A 18 -3.76 -0.62 -15.97
C ILE A 18 -2.86 -1.48 -15.10
N TRP A 19 -1.64 -1.01 -14.89
CA TRP A 19 -0.62 -1.68 -14.08
C TRP A 19 -0.66 -1.21 -12.62
N ALA A 20 -1.20 -2.04 -11.73
CA ALA A 20 -1.27 -1.81 -10.29
C ALA A 20 -0.39 -2.82 -9.54
N THR A 21 0.87 -2.94 -9.94
CA THR A 21 1.80 -4.06 -9.68
C THR A 21 2.64 -3.91 -8.40
N GLY A 22 2.33 -2.90 -7.57
CA GLY A 22 2.99 -2.68 -6.29
C GLY A 22 4.48 -2.35 -6.41
N TRP A 23 5.24 -2.64 -5.36
CA TRP A 23 6.65 -2.23 -5.29
C TRP A 23 7.55 -2.92 -6.34
N LYS A 24 7.29 -4.19 -6.65
CA LYS A 24 8.03 -4.90 -7.71
C LYS A 24 7.83 -4.23 -9.07
N GLY A 25 6.61 -3.79 -9.36
CA GLY A 25 6.30 -3.05 -10.57
C GLY A 25 7.01 -1.69 -10.64
N LEU A 26 7.19 -0.98 -9.51
CA LEU A 26 8.01 0.24 -9.50
C LEU A 26 9.49 -0.03 -9.82
N LEU A 27 10.04 -1.15 -9.33
CA LEU A 27 11.42 -1.55 -9.66
C LEU A 27 11.56 -1.88 -11.15
N SER A 28 10.64 -2.69 -11.69
CA SER A 28 10.63 -3.06 -13.12
C SER A 28 10.50 -1.83 -14.02
N LEU A 29 9.61 -0.91 -13.67
CA LEU A 29 9.44 0.35 -14.40
C LEU A 29 10.72 1.19 -14.37
N GLY A 30 11.38 1.28 -13.21
CA GLY A 30 12.65 1.99 -13.08
C GLY A 30 13.77 1.37 -13.91
N GLN A 31 13.82 0.04 -14.02
CA GLN A 31 14.76 -0.66 -14.89
C GLN A 31 14.49 -0.36 -16.37
N GLU A 32 13.23 -0.39 -16.78
CA GLU A 32 12.82 -0.09 -18.16
C GLU A 32 13.17 1.35 -18.58
N LEU A 33 12.90 2.32 -17.68
CA LEU A 33 13.17 3.74 -17.95
C LEU A 33 14.63 4.16 -17.69
N GLY A 34 15.47 3.25 -17.17
CA GLY A 34 16.87 3.58 -16.85
C GLY A 34 17.02 4.57 -15.67
N THR A 35 15.97 4.82 -14.90
CA THR A 35 15.97 5.74 -13.75
C THR A 35 15.09 5.22 -12.60
N PRO A 36 15.51 5.34 -11.33
CA PRO A 36 14.69 4.93 -10.21
C PRO A 36 13.40 5.74 -10.10
N VAL A 37 12.24 5.10 -10.16
CA VAL A 37 10.92 5.74 -10.04
C VAL A 37 10.28 5.52 -8.67
N GLY A 38 10.78 4.54 -7.91
CA GLY A 38 10.31 4.23 -6.58
C GLY A 38 10.96 2.98 -6.01
N ASN A 39 10.56 2.60 -4.81
CA ASN A 39 11.07 1.42 -4.10
C ASN A 39 10.00 0.77 -3.21
N GLY A 40 10.37 -0.35 -2.59
CA GLY A 40 9.61 -0.98 -1.52
C GLY A 40 9.99 -0.43 -0.16
N VAL A 41 9.02 -0.30 0.74
CA VAL A 41 9.26 -0.08 2.17
C VAL A 41 8.48 -1.14 2.94
N LYS A 42 9.20 -2.07 3.55
CA LYS A 42 8.60 -3.14 4.34
C LYS A 42 8.00 -2.59 5.63
N GLY A 43 6.93 -3.19 6.07
CA GLY A 43 6.32 -2.92 7.37
C GLY A 43 5.75 -4.20 7.93
N GLN A 44 6.00 -4.40 9.22
CA GLN A 44 5.50 -5.52 9.99
C GLN A 44 4.38 -5.05 10.91
N ALA A 45 3.43 -5.91 11.19
CA ALA A 45 2.32 -5.64 12.10
C ALA A 45 1.90 -6.92 12.85
N ILE A 46 1.11 -6.71 13.90
CA ILE A 46 0.67 -7.78 14.82
C ILE A 46 -0.84 -7.66 15.03
N LEU A 47 -1.52 -8.78 15.17
CA LEU A 47 -2.93 -8.85 15.50
C LEU A 47 -3.10 -9.48 16.89
N LEU A 48 -3.87 -8.81 17.73
CA LEU A 48 -4.20 -9.26 19.07
C LEU A 48 -5.66 -9.72 19.16
N ASP A 49 -5.91 -10.73 19.96
CA ASP A 49 -7.24 -11.09 20.46
C ASP A 49 -7.62 -10.14 21.59
N HIS A 50 -8.32 -9.07 21.25
CA HIS A 50 -8.75 -8.05 22.19
C HIS A 50 -9.99 -7.35 21.66
N ASP A 51 -11.09 -7.47 22.39
CA ASP A 51 -12.33 -6.79 22.01
C ASP A 51 -12.29 -5.31 22.40
N ALA A 52 -12.07 -4.49 21.42
CA ALA A 52 -12.18 -3.03 21.48
C ALA A 52 -13.10 -2.52 20.35
N ALA A 53 -14.04 -3.35 19.88
CA ALA A 53 -14.99 -2.97 18.84
C ALA A 53 -15.74 -1.69 19.24
N GLY A 54 -15.88 -0.76 18.30
CA GLY A 54 -16.53 0.53 18.53
C GLY A 54 -15.63 1.62 19.14
N HIS A 55 -14.41 1.31 19.56
CA HIS A 55 -13.43 2.31 19.96
C HIS A 55 -12.73 2.91 18.73
N PRO A 56 -12.32 4.21 18.78
CA PRO A 56 -11.59 4.83 17.69
C PRO A 56 -10.18 4.26 17.55
N GLN A 57 -9.63 4.35 16.33
CA GLN A 57 -8.21 4.13 16.10
C GLN A 57 -7.37 5.12 16.91
N VAL A 58 -6.29 4.64 17.49
CA VAL A 58 -5.30 5.47 18.21
C VAL A 58 -4.01 5.53 17.40
N TYR A 59 -3.45 6.73 17.29
CA TYR A 59 -2.11 6.94 16.76
C TYR A 59 -1.23 7.56 17.84
N VAL A 60 -0.21 6.85 18.26
CA VAL A 60 0.71 7.26 19.32
C VAL A 60 2.12 6.74 19.07
N ASP A 61 3.12 7.59 19.26
CA ASP A 61 4.56 7.27 19.09
C ASP A 61 4.90 6.57 17.75
N GLY A 62 4.22 6.99 16.67
CA GLY A 62 4.42 6.41 15.35
C GLY A 62 3.72 5.07 15.12
N LEU A 63 2.96 4.57 16.10
CA LEU A 63 2.16 3.34 16.00
C LEU A 63 0.70 3.66 15.76
N HIS A 64 0.08 2.87 14.90
CA HIS A 64 -1.36 2.77 14.79
C HIS A 64 -1.86 1.59 15.62
N ILE A 65 -2.87 1.80 16.44
CA ILE A 65 -3.58 0.78 17.20
C ILE A 65 -5.02 0.82 16.69
N ILE A 66 -5.43 -0.21 15.99
CA ILE A 66 -6.65 -0.21 15.18
C ILE A 66 -7.60 -1.29 15.68
N PRO A 67 -8.66 -0.93 16.42
CA PRO A 67 -9.73 -1.85 16.77
C PRO A 67 -10.52 -2.29 15.53
N HIS A 68 -10.81 -3.58 15.46
CA HIS A 68 -11.67 -4.16 14.42
C HIS A 68 -13.03 -4.58 15.00
N ILE A 69 -14.05 -4.56 14.17
CA ILE A 69 -15.42 -4.93 14.57
C ILE A 69 -15.57 -6.40 14.98
N ASN A 70 -14.63 -7.25 14.60
CA ASN A 70 -14.61 -8.68 14.93
C ASN A 70 -13.91 -9.00 16.25
N GLY A 71 -13.66 -8.02 17.13
CA GLY A 71 -13.03 -8.25 18.43
C GLY A 71 -11.52 -8.43 18.39
N THR A 72 -10.86 -7.93 17.35
CA THR A 72 -9.38 -7.94 17.26
C THR A 72 -8.80 -6.54 17.24
N VAL A 73 -7.53 -6.40 17.58
CA VAL A 73 -6.78 -5.14 17.48
C VAL A 73 -5.51 -5.35 16.66
N ALA A 74 -5.37 -4.60 15.58
CA ALA A 74 -4.13 -4.56 14.83
C ALA A 74 -3.19 -3.47 15.36
N ILE A 75 -1.90 -3.78 15.50
CA ILE A 75 -0.86 -2.84 15.92
C ILE A 75 0.23 -2.82 14.87
N GLY A 76 0.63 -1.65 14.44
CA GLY A 76 1.70 -1.48 13.45
C GLY A 76 2.12 -0.03 13.27
N SER A 77 3.19 0.18 12.58
CA SER A 77 3.99 -0.80 11.89
C SER A 77 5.47 -0.38 11.90
N THR A 78 6.35 -1.31 11.59
CA THR A 78 7.73 -0.99 11.23
C THR A 78 7.78 -0.19 9.92
N SER A 79 8.95 0.35 9.60
CA SER A 79 9.19 1.08 8.35
C SER A 79 10.63 0.84 7.90
N GLU A 80 10.84 -0.27 7.18
CA GLU A 80 12.13 -0.81 6.81
C GLU A 80 12.42 -0.50 5.33
N ARG A 81 13.54 0.18 5.07
CA ARG A 81 13.99 0.48 3.70
C ARG A 81 14.88 -0.62 3.12
N GLU A 82 15.53 -1.35 4.00
CA GLU A 82 16.40 -2.48 3.67
C GLU A 82 15.81 -3.73 4.29
N PHE A 83 15.64 -4.78 3.51
CA PHE A 83 15.11 -6.07 3.93
C PHE A 83 15.51 -7.14 2.92
N THR A 84 15.73 -8.35 3.39
CA THR A 84 16.03 -9.52 2.55
C THR A 84 14.78 -10.29 2.17
N ASP A 85 13.88 -10.49 3.13
CA ASP A 85 12.61 -11.18 2.91
C ASP A 85 11.44 -10.17 3.07
N PRO A 86 10.60 -10.01 2.03
CA PRO A 86 9.49 -9.08 2.03
C PRO A 86 8.33 -9.50 2.96
N THR A 87 8.29 -10.76 3.38
CA THR A 87 7.18 -11.37 4.13
C THR A 87 7.56 -11.85 5.52
N ALA A 88 8.85 -12.01 5.82
CA ALA A 88 9.29 -12.44 7.14
C ALA A 88 9.06 -11.37 8.21
N THR A 89 8.77 -11.81 9.42
CA THR A 89 8.70 -10.99 10.62
C THR A 89 9.89 -11.28 11.53
N ASP A 90 10.26 -10.32 12.39
CA ASP A 90 11.40 -10.42 13.30
C ASP A 90 11.11 -9.76 14.65
N GLU A 91 12.15 -9.61 15.48
CA GLU A 91 12.08 -9.04 16.83
C GLU A 91 11.59 -7.60 16.91
N GLN A 92 11.62 -6.84 15.84
CA GLN A 92 11.06 -5.48 15.81
C GLN A 92 9.56 -5.47 16.16
N LEU A 93 8.85 -6.58 15.91
CA LEU A 93 7.45 -6.72 16.34
C LEU A 93 7.29 -6.81 17.86
N ASP A 94 8.24 -7.41 18.58
CA ASP A 94 8.21 -7.50 20.03
C ASP A 94 8.42 -6.10 20.65
N GLU A 95 9.27 -5.28 20.05
CA GLU A 95 9.43 -3.87 20.44
C GLU A 95 8.15 -3.05 20.20
N ILE A 96 7.49 -3.27 19.05
CA ILE A 96 6.22 -2.62 18.74
C ILE A 96 5.15 -3.01 19.78
N LEU A 97 5.04 -4.29 20.10
CA LEU A 97 4.09 -4.78 21.09
C LEU A 97 4.37 -4.20 22.48
N ALA A 98 5.63 -4.18 22.90
CA ALA A 98 6.04 -3.60 24.18
C ALA A 98 5.68 -2.11 24.28
N ARG A 99 5.94 -1.35 23.23
CA ARG A 99 5.58 0.08 23.17
C ARG A 99 4.07 0.28 23.19
N ALA A 100 3.32 -0.51 22.42
CA ALA A 100 1.86 -0.41 22.36
C ALA A 100 1.23 -0.73 23.72
N THR A 101 1.66 -1.80 24.41
CA THR A 101 1.16 -2.19 25.73
C THR A 101 1.56 -1.20 26.82
N GLN A 102 2.70 -0.53 26.68
CA GLN A 102 3.08 0.56 27.59
C GLN A 102 2.13 1.77 27.46
N ARG A 103 1.69 2.10 26.23
CA ARG A 103 0.76 3.21 25.96
C ARG A 103 -0.70 2.85 26.22
N MET A 104 -1.05 1.59 26.01
CA MET A 104 -2.39 1.04 26.23
C MET A 104 -2.30 -0.24 27.10
N PRO A 105 -2.22 -0.10 28.42
CA PRO A 105 -2.06 -1.25 29.33
C PRO A 105 -3.15 -2.30 29.20
N ALA A 106 -4.35 -1.95 28.71
CA ALA A 106 -5.43 -2.90 28.45
C ALA A 106 -5.05 -4.01 27.45
N LEU A 107 -4.04 -3.78 26.59
CA LEU A 107 -3.59 -4.76 25.60
C LEU A 107 -2.54 -5.75 26.15
N LYS A 108 -2.07 -5.56 27.41
CA LYS A 108 -0.90 -6.27 27.96
C LYS A 108 -1.06 -7.80 27.98
N ASP A 109 -2.25 -8.27 28.31
CA ASP A 109 -2.51 -9.70 28.48
C ASP A 109 -3.24 -10.30 27.26
N SER A 110 -3.33 -9.56 26.17
CA SER A 110 -4.00 -10.00 24.95
C SER A 110 -3.14 -11.00 24.19
N ALA A 111 -3.74 -12.10 23.75
CA ALA A 111 -3.03 -13.11 22.96
C ALA A 111 -2.67 -12.57 21.55
N VAL A 112 -1.48 -12.89 21.10
CA VAL A 112 -1.07 -12.62 19.71
C VAL A 112 -1.70 -13.68 18.81
N ILE A 113 -2.55 -13.27 17.86
CA ILE A 113 -3.22 -14.16 16.91
C ILE A 113 -2.37 -14.31 15.64
N GLU A 114 -1.79 -13.21 15.16
CA GLU A 114 -1.10 -13.18 13.88
C GLU A 114 0.05 -12.17 13.89
N ARG A 115 1.12 -12.51 13.17
CA ARG A 115 2.23 -11.63 12.83
C ARG A 115 2.41 -11.64 11.31
N TRP A 116 2.49 -10.49 10.68
CA TRP A 116 2.69 -10.44 9.23
C TRP A 116 3.59 -9.27 8.82
N ALA A 117 4.10 -9.37 7.61
CA ALA A 117 4.84 -8.31 6.95
C ALA A 117 4.35 -8.12 5.52
N GLY A 118 4.53 -6.91 5.02
CA GLY A 118 4.23 -6.56 3.65
C GLY A 118 5.03 -5.36 3.18
N VAL A 119 5.22 -5.24 1.86
CA VAL A 119 6.02 -4.18 1.28
C VAL A 119 5.13 -3.16 0.59
N ARG A 120 5.21 -1.93 1.06
CA ARG A 120 4.46 -0.79 0.52
C ARG A 120 5.19 -0.21 -0.69
N PRO A 121 4.50 -0.02 -1.83
CA PRO A 121 5.08 0.67 -2.98
C PRO A 121 5.23 2.16 -2.67
N ARG A 122 6.45 2.67 -2.70
CA ARG A 122 6.73 4.09 -2.47
C ARG A 122 7.33 4.72 -3.71
N ALA A 123 6.56 5.55 -4.41
CA ALA A 123 7.07 6.35 -5.50
C ALA A 123 8.12 7.37 -5.00
N LYS A 124 9.03 7.80 -5.86
CA LYS A 124 10.09 8.76 -5.55
C LYS A 124 9.51 10.11 -5.07
N SER A 125 8.40 10.54 -5.66
CA SER A 125 7.64 11.74 -5.28
C SER A 125 6.98 11.64 -3.90
N ARG A 126 6.81 10.42 -3.33
CA ARG A 126 6.01 10.09 -2.15
C ARG A 126 4.49 10.23 -2.34
N ALA A 127 4.05 10.65 -3.50
CA ALA A 127 2.66 10.68 -3.93
C ALA A 127 2.33 9.43 -4.75
N PRO A 128 1.04 9.09 -4.94
CA PRO A 128 0.65 8.09 -5.93
C PRO A 128 1.21 8.42 -7.31
N LEU A 129 1.53 7.40 -8.09
CA LEU A 129 2.01 7.52 -9.47
C LEU A 129 0.91 7.04 -10.40
N LEU A 130 0.32 7.97 -11.17
CA LEU A 130 -0.83 7.74 -12.03
C LEU A 130 -0.58 8.29 -13.44
N GLY A 131 -1.12 7.63 -14.44
CA GLY A 131 -1.10 8.15 -15.82
C GLY A 131 -0.58 7.17 -16.84
N PRO A 132 -0.32 7.62 -18.07
CA PRO A 132 0.17 6.77 -19.15
C PRO A 132 1.54 6.15 -18.81
N TRP A 133 1.74 4.91 -19.25
CA TRP A 133 3.07 4.28 -19.19
C TRP A 133 3.97 4.95 -20.23
N PRO A 134 5.12 5.49 -19.85
CA PRO A 134 6.02 6.12 -20.81
C PRO A 134 6.46 5.15 -21.91
N GLY A 135 6.22 5.52 -23.17
CA GLY A 135 6.61 4.70 -24.33
C GLY A 135 5.69 3.52 -24.67
N ARG A 136 4.62 3.26 -23.90
CA ARG A 136 3.67 2.18 -24.18
C ARG A 136 2.25 2.71 -24.38
N ALA A 137 1.81 2.80 -25.64
CA ALA A 137 0.45 3.23 -25.96
C ALA A 137 -0.60 2.26 -25.40
N GLY A 138 -1.67 2.81 -24.82
CA GLY A 138 -2.75 2.01 -24.22
C GLY A 138 -2.44 1.42 -22.84
N HIS A 139 -1.25 1.66 -22.30
CA HIS A 139 -0.86 1.22 -20.97
C HIS A 139 -0.83 2.37 -19.97
N PHE A 140 -1.28 2.11 -18.75
CA PHE A 140 -1.40 3.10 -17.68
C PHE A 140 -0.85 2.54 -16.38
N ILE A 141 -0.46 3.43 -15.48
CA ILE A 141 0.09 3.10 -14.17
C ILE A 141 -0.85 3.59 -13.08
N ALA A 142 -1.10 2.74 -12.08
CA ALA A 142 -1.72 3.08 -10.81
C ALA A 142 -0.87 2.47 -9.68
N ASN A 143 0.08 3.21 -9.14
CA ASN A 143 1.05 2.66 -8.19
C ASN A 143 1.52 3.69 -7.15
N GLY A 144 2.46 3.33 -6.29
CA GLY A 144 3.22 4.26 -5.46
C GLY A 144 2.49 4.86 -4.26
N GLY A 145 1.28 4.41 -3.92
CA GLY A 145 0.42 5.01 -2.88
C GLY A 145 0.96 4.95 -1.46
N PHE A 146 2.01 4.17 -1.20
CA PHE A 146 2.72 4.07 0.08
C PHE A 146 1.77 3.95 1.29
N LYS A 147 1.86 4.89 2.27
CA LYS A 147 1.05 4.87 3.51
C LYS A 147 -0.37 5.43 3.31
N ILE A 148 -0.60 6.16 2.22
CA ILE A 148 -1.90 6.80 1.93
C ILE A 148 -2.70 6.07 0.84
N GLY A 149 -2.11 5.03 0.22
CA GLY A 149 -2.67 4.36 -0.94
C GLY A 149 -4.10 3.86 -0.74
N PHE A 150 -4.41 3.28 0.43
CA PHE A 150 -5.73 2.76 0.71
C PHE A 150 -6.81 3.87 0.74
N GLY A 151 -6.52 4.98 1.44
CA GLY A 151 -7.45 6.12 1.52
C GLY A 151 -7.58 6.88 0.20
N MET A 152 -6.51 6.91 -0.62
CA MET A 152 -6.50 7.60 -1.91
C MET A 152 -7.05 6.75 -3.07
N ALA A 153 -7.17 5.44 -2.90
CA ALA A 153 -7.52 4.51 -3.97
C ALA A 153 -8.81 4.90 -4.76
N PRO A 154 -9.93 5.31 -4.12
CA PRO A 154 -11.13 5.71 -4.87
C PRO A 154 -10.89 6.90 -5.80
N LYS A 155 -10.21 7.94 -5.31
CA LYS A 155 -9.91 9.13 -6.12
C LYS A 155 -8.86 8.87 -7.20
N CYS A 156 -7.86 8.05 -6.91
CA CYS A 156 -6.88 7.62 -7.90
C CYS A 156 -7.54 6.83 -9.03
N ALA A 157 -8.47 5.93 -8.68
CA ALA A 157 -9.22 5.15 -9.67
C ALA A 157 -10.12 6.05 -10.53
N GLU A 158 -10.84 7.00 -9.94
CA GLU A 158 -11.70 7.96 -10.66
C GLU A 158 -10.87 8.77 -11.67
N ALA A 159 -9.79 9.42 -11.22
CA ALA A 159 -8.94 10.23 -12.10
C ALA A 159 -8.30 9.41 -13.24
N LEU A 160 -7.90 8.17 -12.95
CA LEU A 160 -7.33 7.30 -13.98
C LEU A 160 -8.39 6.81 -14.98
N LEU A 161 -9.61 6.52 -14.53
CA LEU A 161 -10.71 6.13 -15.41
C LEU A 161 -11.16 7.29 -16.30
N ASP A 162 -11.21 8.52 -15.80
CA ASP A 162 -11.45 9.72 -16.60
C ASP A 162 -10.46 9.82 -17.77
N LEU A 163 -9.18 9.57 -17.48
CA LEU A 163 -8.15 9.59 -18.50
C LEU A 163 -8.30 8.42 -19.49
N VAL A 164 -8.51 7.21 -19.01
CA VAL A 164 -8.53 5.98 -19.82
C VAL A 164 -9.76 5.91 -20.72
N LEU A 165 -10.93 6.28 -20.19
CA LEU A 165 -12.21 6.10 -20.89
C LEU A 165 -12.64 7.34 -21.67
N GLU A 166 -12.32 8.54 -21.17
CA GLU A 166 -12.81 9.81 -21.71
C GLU A 166 -11.70 10.70 -22.27
N GLY A 167 -10.42 10.32 -22.10
CA GLY A 167 -9.28 11.15 -22.48
C GLY A 167 -9.14 12.43 -21.62
N ARG A 168 -9.88 12.53 -20.53
CA ARG A 168 -9.91 13.68 -19.64
C ARG A 168 -8.88 13.53 -18.53
N ASP A 169 -7.79 14.26 -18.63
CA ASP A 169 -6.71 14.22 -17.64
C ASP A 169 -6.98 15.17 -16.47
N THR A 170 -7.41 14.58 -15.36
CA THR A 170 -7.64 15.27 -14.08
C THR A 170 -6.63 14.89 -13.01
N ILE A 171 -5.56 14.17 -13.40
CA ILE A 171 -4.51 13.72 -12.48
C ILE A 171 -3.69 14.93 -12.00
N PRO A 172 -3.54 15.13 -10.66
CA PRO A 172 -2.67 16.18 -10.15
C PRO A 172 -1.24 16.02 -10.68
N GLU A 173 -0.59 17.13 -10.99
CA GLU A 173 0.77 17.14 -11.59
C GLU A 173 1.77 16.33 -10.75
N ASP A 174 1.73 16.48 -9.41
CA ASP A 174 2.61 15.73 -8.48
C ASP A 174 2.38 14.21 -8.49
N PHE A 175 1.26 13.74 -9.05
CA PHE A 175 0.93 12.32 -9.15
C PHE A 175 1.19 11.78 -10.55
N HIS A 176 1.42 12.66 -11.52
CA HIS A 176 1.43 12.29 -12.93
C HIS A 176 2.73 11.58 -13.34
N THR A 177 2.61 10.55 -14.18
CA THR A 177 3.75 9.82 -14.76
C THR A 177 4.66 10.67 -15.64
N ARG A 178 4.23 11.88 -16.08
CA ARG A 178 5.08 12.86 -16.79
C ARG A 178 6.37 13.20 -16.04
N GLN A 179 6.36 13.09 -14.70
CA GLN A 179 7.54 13.38 -13.87
C GLN A 179 8.64 12.33 -13.93
N ILE A 180 8.33 11.15 -14.49
CA ILE A 180 9.28 10.04 -14.64
C ILE A 180 9.58 9.68 -16.10
N ALA A 181 8.98 10.41 -17.05
CA ALA A 181 9.16 10.21 -18.49
C ALA A 181 10.45 10.83 -19.00
#